data_f2ab7037e92dbc7135c8e4064a5b1f8e
#
_entry.id   f2ab7037e92dbc7135c8e4064a5b1f8e
#
_cell.length_a   1.000
_cell.length_b   1.000
_cell.length_c   1.000
_cell.angle_alpha   90.00
_cell.angle_beta   90.00
_cell.angle_gamma   90.00
#
_symmetry.space_group_name_H-M   'P 1'
#
loop_
_entity.id
_entity.type
_entity.pdbx_description
1 polymer ?
#
loop_
_entity_poly.entity_id
_entity_poly.type
_entity_poly.pdbx_seq_one_letter_code
_entity_poly.pdbx_strand_id
1 'polypeptide(L)'
;MSEPPKLRVGIVGAGFLAETRARCWKQVVSAGVAGVVSRRRKRAEDYARRFDVPAVFDDLDAMLADPLIDVVDLCVPNRLHRGMTEAAAAAGKHVICTKPLTAYTGQDLPEDASDADVAGRDRREMLRVAEADARAMVDAAKRASVQLLYGENWIYAPAFRRALRLLEKADAVLLEMRGGECHSGSHSPYSRVWRHTGGGALIRLAAHPVGAMLHLKREEGLRRSGKPVRPAWVSAETADLSAVAGIAAGELRIAGGWGEVENWGCAVIGFDDGSRAVAWGGDHVLGGMESGLDLFASNCRLRLNLSPNDMLRAYTPDGSVFDDVYIMEKIDSGAGWTTPMPDEDWTSGQLGMCQAFAANLLDGVAGESDGELGLEVVRVLYAAYVASAEGRRFGFEEL
;
A
#
# COMPACT_ATOMS: atom_id res chain seq x y z
N MET A 1 -10.00 33.47 -12.14
CA MET A 1 -10.74 32.27 -11.72
C MET A 1 -9.99 31.08 -12.30
N SER A 2 -9.54 30.14 -11.46
CA SER A 2 -8.92 28.90 -11.97
C SER A 2 -9.97 28.09 -12.75
N GLU A 3 -9.57 27.53 -13.90
CA GLU A 3 -10.43 26.54 -14.57
C GLU A 3 -10.88 25.46 -13.56
N PRO A 4 -12.13 25.00 -13.61
CA PRO A 4 -12.56 23.91 -12.73
C PRO A 4 -11.68 22.67 -12.97
N PRO A 5 -11.40 21.86 -11.94
CA PRO A 5 -10.63 20.64 -12.10
C PRO A 5 -11.29 19.73 -13.13
N LYS A 6 -10.50 19.14 -14.03
CA LYS A 6 -11.02 18.27 -15.08
C LYS A 6 -11.50 16.92 -14.52
N LEU A 7 -10.79 16.35 -13.54
CA LEU A 7 -11.14 15.11 -12.85
C LEU A 7 -11.69 15.41 -11.46
N ARG A 8 -12.86 14.86 -11.12
CA ARG A 8 -13.56 15.09 -9.85
C ARG A 8 -13.49 13.84 -8.99
N VAL A 9 -12.76 13.96 -7.88
CA VAL A 9 -12.45 12.85 -6.97
C VAL A 9 -13.39 12.86 -5.77
N GLY A 10 -14.06 11.75 -5.51
CA GLY A 10 -14.80 11.48 -4.27
C GLY A 10 -13.92 10.70 -3.29
N ILE A 11 -13.63 11.27 -2.12
CA ILE A 11 -12.87 10.57 -1.07
C ILE A 11 -13.82 9.75 -0.19
N VAL A 12 -13.54 8.46 -0.06
CA VAL A 12 -14.28 7.55 0.81
C VAL A 12 -13.44 7.23 2.04
N GLY A 13 -13.81 7.82 3.17
CA GLY A 13 -13.04 7.80 4.42
C GLY A 13 -12.60 9.21 4.85
N ALA A 14 -12.27 9.37 6.13
CA ALA A 14 -11.78 10.63 6.70
C ALA A 14 -10.72 10.33 7.79
N GLY A 15 -9.82 9.40 7.52
CA GLY A 15 -8.70 9.01 8.35
C GLY A 15 -7.37 9.56 7.82
N PHE A 16 -6.26 9.13 8.43
CA PHE A 16 -4.89 9.56 8.09
C PHE A 16 -4.60 9.49 6.58
N LEU A 17 -4.88 8.34 5.93
CA LEU A 17 -4.64 8.20 4.49
C LEU A 17 -5.49 9.16 3.66
N ALA A 18 -6.76 9.38 4.04
CA ALA A 18 -7.62 10.35 3.36
C ALA A 18 -7.05 11.77 3.46
N GLU A 19 -6.45 12.14 4.59
CA GLU A 19 -5.78 13.44 4.78
C GLU A 19 -4.55 13.58 3.88
N THR A 20 -3.73 12.54 3.77
CA THR A 20 -2.61 12.48 2.81
C THR A 20 -3.12 12.64 1.38
N ARG A 21 -4.18 11.92 1.00
CA ARG A 21 -4.81 12.05 -0.32
C ARG A 21 -5.31 13.47 -0.60
N ALA A 22 -5.95 14.13 0.38
CA ALA A 22 -6.40 15.51 0.19
C ALA A 22 -5.24 16.47 -0.11
N ARG A 23 -4.12 16.36 0.64
CA ARG A 23 -2.92 17.16 0.38
C ARG A 23 -2.34 16.90 -1.01
N CYS A 24 -2.28 15.63 -1.43
CA CYS A 24 -1.78 15.26 -2.75
C CYS A 24 -2.72 15.77 -3.86
N TRP A 25 -4.02 15.49 -3.78
CA TRP A 25 -4.99 15.93 -4.78
C TRP A 25 -5.04 17.45 -4.93
N LYS A 26 -4.84 18.20 -3.85
CA LYS A 26 -4.77 19.68 -3.89
C LYS A 26 -3.61 20.21 -4.77
N GLN A 27 -2.58 19.40 -4.98
CA GLN A 27 -1.41 19.74 -5.82
C GLN A 27 -1.54 19.24 -7.27
N VAL A 28 -2.60 18.50 -7.61
CA VAL A 28 -2.84 18.00 -8.98
C VAL A 28 -3.69 19.00 -9.75
N VAL A 29 -3.07 19.71 -10.70
CA VAL A 29 -3.73 20.82 -11.45
C VAL A 29 -4.94 20.34 -12.25
N SER A 30 -4.92 19.10 -12.76
CA SER A 30 -5.98 18.52 -13.60
C SER A 30 -7.06 17.77 -12.83
N ALA A 31 -7.04 17.80 -11.49
CA ALA A 31 -8.01 17.11 -10.64
C ALA A 31 -8.35 17.93 -9.41
N GLY A 32 -9.39 17.53 -8.70
CA GLY A 32 -9.76 18.11 -7.40
C GLY A 32 -10.71 17.23 -6.62
N VAL A 33 -10.65 17.31 -5.29
CA VAL A 33 -11.59 16.62 -4.42
C VAL A 33 -12.93 17.33 -4.49
N ALA A 34 -13.92 16.67 -5.07
CA ALA A 34 -15.28 17.20 -5.23
C ALA A 34 -16.22 16.83 -4.08
N GLY A 35 -15.90 15.77 -3.35
CA GLY A 35 -16.72 15.34 -2.23
C GLY A 35 -16.04 14.36 -1.30
N VAL A 36 -16.60 14.21 -0.11
CA VAL A 36 -16.16 13.25 0.90
C VAL A 36 -17.34 12.55 1.55
N VAL A 37 -17.14 11.26 1.86
CA VAL A 37 -18.07 10.48 2.67
C VAL A 37 -17.30 9.72 3.76
N SER A 38 -17.91 9.58 4.94
CA SER A 38 -17.35 8.77 6.02
C SER A 38 -18.44 8.21 6.90
N ARG A 39 -18.25 7.01 7.46
CA ARG A 39 -19.21 6.37 8.39
C ARG A 39 -19.74 7.31 9.49
N ARG A 40 -18.92 8.25 9.95
CA ARG A 40 -19.29 9.29 10.91
C ARG A 40 -19.39 10.62 10.18
N ARG A 41 -20.61 11.11 9.90
CA ARG A 41 -20.87 12.37 9.19
C ARG A 41 -20.03 13.53 9.74
N LYS A 42 -19.98 13.69 11.07
CA LYS A 42 -19.18 14.75 11.70
C LYS A 42 -17.70 14.72 11.29
N ARG A 43 -17.10 13.51 11.11
CA ARG A 43 -15.71 13.41 10.62
C ARG A 43 -15.57 13.85 9.17
N ALA A 44 -16.56 13.55 8.33
CA ALA A 44 -16.57 14.03 6.96
C ALA A 44 -16.73 15.55 6.89
N GLU A 45 -17.57 16.15 7.72
CA GLU A 45 -17.74 17.60 7.83
C GLU A 45 -16.47 18.31 8.33
N ASP A 46 -15.80 17.73 9.36
CA ASP A 46 -14.53 18.27 9.86
C ASP A 46 -13.42 18.18 8.80
N TYR A 47 -13.37 17.04 8.07
CA TYR A 47 -12.45 16.83 6.97
C TYR A 47 -12.72 17.85 5.83
N ALA A 48 -13.97 18.02 5.42
CA ALA A 48 -14.37 18.93 4.36
C ALA A 48 -13.95 20.38 4.66
N ARG A 49 -14.13 20.83 5.91
CA ARG A 49 -13.68 22.17 6.34
C ARG A 49 -12.14 22.33 6.30
N ARG A 50 -11.40 21.30 6.73
CA ARG A 50 -9.93 21.35 6.78
C ARG A 50 -9.29 21.36 5.40
N PHE A 51 -9.90 20.69 4.45
CA PHE A 51 -9.33 20.48 3.12
C PHE A 51 -10.08 21.23 2.01
N ASP A 52 -11.05 22.07 2.35
CA ASP A 52 -11.85 22.85 1.40
C ASP A 52 -12.63 21.98 0.41
N VAL A 53 -13.17 20.83 0.88
CA VAL A 53 -13.96 19.92 0.05
C VAL A 53 -15.40 20.44 -0.07
N PRO A 54 -15.93 20.64 -1.30
CA PRO A 54 -17.20 21.34 -1.49
C PRO A 54 -18.45 20.55 -1.06
N ALA A 55 -18.41 19.20 -1.12
CA ALA A 55 -19.58 18.37 -0.81
C ALA A 55 -19.27 17.32 0.27
N VAL A 56 -20.24 17.12 1.17
CA VAL A 56 -20.24 16.02 2.15
C VAL A 56 -21.46 15.15 1.88
N PHE A 57 -21.24 13.88 1.55
CA PHE A 57 -22.28 12.90 1.26
C PHE A 57 -22.69 12.14 2.51
N ASP A 58 -23.97 11.73 2.57
CA ASP A 58 -24.53 10.97 3.69
C ASP A 58 -24.01 9.52 3.71
N ASP A 59 -23.91 8.92 2.52
CA ASP A 59 -23.43 7.57 2.31
C ASP A 59 -22.71 7.43 0.95
N LEU A 60 -22.20 6.24 0.67
CA LEU A 60 -21.52 5.94 -0.58
C LEU A 60 -22.48 6.01 -1.78
N ASP A 61 -23.72 5.53 -1.62
CA ASP A 61 -24.69 5.47 -2.71
C ASP A 61 -25.05 6.88 -3.20
N ALA A 62 -25.22 7.82 -2.28
CA ALA A 62 -25.43 9.23 -2.61
C ALA A 62 -24.23 9.83 -3.38
N MET A 63 -22.98 9.48 -2.99
CA MET A 63 -21.78 9.91 -3.71
C MET A 63 -21.71 9.28 -5.10
N LEU A 64 -22.02 8.00 -5.23
CA LEU A 64 -21.96 7.27 -6.51
C LEU A 64 -23.05 7.73 -7.49
N ALA A 65 -24.19 8.18 -6.98
CA ALA A 65 -25.27 8.75 -7.79
C ALA A 65 -24.96 10.16 -8.31
N ASP A 66 -23.99 10.87 -7.73
CA ASP A 66 -23.66 12.23 -8.14
C ASP A 66 -22.88 12.23 -9.47
N PRO A 67 -23.43 12.90 -10.53
CA PRO A 67 -22.73 13.03 -11.82
C PRO A 67 -21.47 13.88 -11.74
N LEU A 68 -21.26 14.61 -10.65
CA LEU A 68 -20.04 15.40 -10.42
C LEU A 68 -18.91 14.61 -9.76
N ILE A 69 -19.01 13.29 -9.65
CA ILE A 69 -17.93 12.40 -9.22
C ILE A 69 -17.53 11.52 -10.41
N ASP A 70 -16.26 11.55 -10.78
CA ASP A 70 -15.69 10.72 -11.88
C ASP A 70 -15.02 9.46 -11.34
N VAL A 71 -14.35 9.59 -10.19
CA VAL A 71 -13.57 8.54 -9.54
C VAL A 71 -13.75 8.58 -8.03
N VAL A 72 -13.80 7.41 -7.39
CA VAL A 72 -13.76 7.30 -5.92
C VAL A 72 -12.39 6.82 -5.46
N ASP A 73 -11.82 7.49 -4.45
CA ASP A 73 -10.55 7.12 -3.79
C ASP A 73 -10.87 6.46 -2.44
N LEU A 74 -10.73 5.13 -2.35
CA LEU A 74 -11.11 4.32 -1.21
C LEU A 74 -10.02 4.34 -0.14
N CYS A 75 -10.17 5.22 0.85
CA CYS A 75 -9.30 5.36 2.02
C CYS A 75 -9.96 4.71 3.26
N VAL A 76 -10.34 3.45 3.15
CA VAL A 76 -11.14 2.68 4.12
C VAL A 76 -10.45 1.38 4.52
N PRO A 77 -10.91 0.68 5.58
CA PRO A 77 -10.39 -0.65 5.94
C PRO A 77 -10.59 -1.70 4.83
N ASN A 78 -9.62 -2.62 4.71
CA ASN A 78 -9.54 -3.66 3.67
C ASN A 78 -10.84 -4.44 3.44
N ARG A 79 -11.56 -4.78 4.51
CA ARG A 79 -12.82 -5.52 4.44
C ARG A 79 -13.93 -4.83 3.65
N LEU A 80 -13.80 -3.54 3.38
CA LEU A 80 -14.77 -2.74 2.63
C LEU A 80 -14.39 -2.58 1.15
N HIS A 81 -13.15 -2.89 0.78
CA HIS A 81 -12.62 -2.62 -0.56
C HIS A 81 -13.43 -3.30 -1.65
N ARG A 82 -13.71 -4.61 -1.52
CA ARG A 82 -14.47 -5.37 -2.52
C ARG A 82 -15.85 -4.76 -2.76
N GLY A 83 -16.68 -4.69 -1.73
CA GLY A 83 -18.06 -4.22 -1.88
C GLY A 83 -18.15 -2.79 -2.43
N MET A 84 -17.26 -1.90 -1.96
CA MET A 84 -17.22 -0.51 -2.45
C MET A 84 -16.69 -0.40 -3.88
N THR A 85 -15.73 -1.24 -4.27
CA THR A 85 -15.25 -1.31 -5.65
C THR A 85 -16.33 -1.81 -6.60
N GLU A 86 -17.05 -2.90 -6.23
CA GLU A 86 -18.15 -3.45 -7.02
C GLU A 86 -19.28 -2.42 -7.19
N ALA A 87 -19.65 -1.72 -6.10
CA ALA A 87 -20.69 -0.67 -6.14
C ALA A 87 -20.27 0.51 -7.03
N ALA A 88 -19.03 1.00 -6.88
CA ALA A 88 -18.53 2.10 -7.69
C ALA A 88 -18.44 1.73 -9.18
N ALA A 89 -17.94 0.53 -9.49
CA ALA A 89 -17.90 0.03 -10.86
C ALA A 89 -19.31 -0.08 -11.47
N ALA A 90 -20.30 -0.62 -10.71
CA ALA A 90 -21.69 -0.71 -11.16
C ALA A 90 -22.31 0.67 -11.43
N ALA A 91 -21.88 1.71 -10.69
CA ALA A 91 -22.29 3.10 -10.92
C ALA A 91 -21.48 3.80 -12.05
N GLY A 92 -20.60 3.08 -12.76
CA GLY A 92 -19.77 3.63 -13.83
C GLY A 92 -18.66 4.57 -13.36
N LYS A 93 -18.27 4.51 -12.07
CA LYS A 93 -17.21 5.33 -11.52
C LYS A 93 -15.87 4.57 -11.56
N HIS A 94 -14.80 5.26 -11.92
CA HIS A 94 -13.44 4.73 -11.72
C HIS A 94 -13.15 4.56 -10.23
N VAL A 95 -12.21 3.65 -9.91
CA VAL A 95 -11.88 3.33 -8.52
C VAL A 95 -10.38 3.43 -8.30
N ILE A 96 -9.98 4.14 -7.26
CA ILE A 96 -8.65 4.08 -6.67
C ILE A 96 -8.81 3.33 -5.36
N CYS A 97 -8.14 2.18 -5.24
CA CYS A 97 -8.19 1.36 -4.04
C CYS A 97 -6.80 1.31 -3.40
N THR A 98 -6.71 1.65 -2.10
CA THR A 98 -5.43 1.60 -1.40
C THR A 98 -4.92 0.17 -1.21
N LYS A 99 -3.63 0.04 -0.89
CA LYS A 99 -3.01 -1.25 -0.58
C LYS A 99 -3.39 -1.75 0.84
N PRO A 100 -3.43 -3.07 1.04
CA PRO A 100 -3.52 -4.11 0.02
C PRO A 100 -4.85 -4.03 -0.74
N LEU A 101 -4.90 -4.49 -1.99
CA LEU A 101 -6.13 -4.42 -2.80
C LEU A 101 -7.31 -5.06 -2.06
N THR A 102 -7.07 -6.21 -1.44
CA THR A 102 -7.97 -6.87 -0.49
C THR A 102 -7.17 -7.68 0.52
N ALA A 103 -7.83 -8.21 1.53
CA ALA A 103 -7.24 -9.06 2.55
C ALA A 103 -8.29 -10.04 3.11
N TYR A 104 -7.82 -11.16 3.66
CA TYR A 104 -8.70 -12.05 4.41
C TYR A 104 -9.04 -11.46 5.77
N THR A 105 -10.31 -11.26 6.02
CA THR A 105 -10.84 -10.65 7.25
C THR A 105 -11.96 -11.47 7.90
N GLY A 106 -12.10 -12.77 7.48
CA GLY A 106 -13.14 -13.69 7.96
C GLY A 106 -14.43 -13.64 7.14
N GLN A 107 -14.39 -13.17 5.88
CA GLN A 107 -15.56 -13.00 5.04
C GLN A 107 -16.28 -14.30 4.63
N ASP A 108 -15.65 -15.45 4.83
CA ASP A 108 -16.22 -16.80 4.63
C ASP A 108 -16.67 -17.46 5.95
N LEU A 109 -16.51 -16.77 7.07
CA LEU A 109 -16.91 -17.28 8.38
C LEU A 109 -18.29 -16.70 8.78
N PRO A 110 -18.98 -17.34 9.73
CA PRO A 110 -20.19 -16.76 10.35
C PRO A 110 -19.93 -15.35 10.90
N GLU A 111 -20.98 -14.52 10.88
CA GLU A 111 -20.88 -13.12 11.31
C GLU A 111 -20.45 -12.96 12.78
N ASP A 112 -20.78 -13.94 13.63
CA ASP A 112 -20.44 -14.02 15.05
C ASP A 112 -19.09 -14.71 15.34
N ALA A 113 -18.33 -15.11 14.30
CA ALA A 113 -17.00 -15.71 14.47
C ALA A 113 -16.07 -14.76 15.25
N SER A 114 -15.30 -15.30 16.19
CA SER A 114 -14.35 -14.53 16.99
C SER A 114 -13.15 -14.04 16.17
N ASP A 115 -12.39 -13.07 16.69
CA ASP A 115 -11.13 -12.63 16.07
C ASP A 115 -10.11 -13.78 16.02
N ALA A 116 -10.11 -14.65 17.05
CA ALA A 116 -9.27 -15.86 17.09
C ALA A 116 -9.64 -16.87 16.00
N ASP A 117 -10.93 -17.05 15.67
CA ASP A 117 -11.37 -17.91 14.58
C ASP A 117 -10.88 -17.37 13.23
N VAL A 118 -10.91 -16.05 13.05
CA VAL A 118 -10.38 -15.42 11.84
C VAL A 118 -8.87 -15.59 11.72
N ALA A 119 -8.12 -15.30 12.80
CA ALA A 119 -6.67 -15.43 12.81
C ALA A 119 -6.20 -16.88 12.67
N GLY A 120 -6.98 -17.84 13.23
CA GLY A 120 -6.72 -19.27 13.21
C GLY A 120 -7.13 -20.00 11.93
N ARG A 121 -7.77 -19.31 10.95
CA ARG A 121 -8.20 -19.92 9.69
C ARG A 121 -7.02 -20.52 8.93
N ASP A 122 -7.24 -21.65 8.24
CA ASP A 122 -6.24 -22.26 7.39
C ASP A 122 -5.69 -21.27 6.34
N ARG A 123 -4.37 -21.22 6.14
CA ARG A 123 -3.72 -20.22 5.27
C ARG A 123 -4.04 -20.41 3.80
N ARG A 124 -4.32 -21.65 3.35
CA ARG A 124 -4.76 -21.90 1.97
C ARG A 124 -6.18 -21.38 1.74
N GLU A 125 -7.06 -21.54 2.73
CA GLU A 125 -8.40 -20.96 2.65
C GLU A 125 -8.35 -19.42 2.65
N MET A 126 -7.49 -18.82 3.47
CA MET A 126 -7.28 -17.37 3.42
C MET A 126 -6.79 -16.89 2.06
N LEU A 127 -5.83 -17.60 1.45
CA LEU A 127 -5.34 -17.31 0.09
C LEU A 127 -6.48 -17.40 -0.92
N ARG A 128 -7.23 -18.50 -0.93
CA ARG A 128 -8.35 -18.72 -1.84
C ARG A 128 -9.40 -17.60 -1.76
N VAL A 129 -9.77 -17.22 -0.55
CA VAL A 129 -10.80 -16.19 -0.30
C VAL A 129 -10.29 -14.81 -0.70
N ALA A 130 -9.08 -14.43 -0.27
CA ALA A 130 -8.51 -13.12 -0.59
C ALA A 130 -8.27 -12.95 -2.10
N GLU A 131 -7.78 -14.01 -2.78
CA GLU A 131 -7.62 -14.00 -4.24
C GLU A 131 -8.96 -13.87 -4.96
N ALA A 132 -9.98 -14.63 -4.54
CA ALA A 132 -11.31 -14.57 -5.13
C ALA A 132 -11.92 -13.16 -4.99
N ASP A 133 -11.73 -12.51 -3.86
CA ASP A 133 -12.19 -11.13 -3.64
C ASP A 133 -11.44 -10.13 -4.55
N ALA A 134 -10.11 -10.23 -4.64
CA ALA A 134 -9.32 -9.37 -5.52
C ALA A 134 -9.71 -9.55 -6.99
N ARG A 135 -9.93 -10.81 -7.43
CA ARG A 135 -10.39 -11.13 -8.78
C ARG A 135 -11.77 -10.55 -9.05
N ALA A 136 -12.71 -10.68 -8.10
CA ALA A 136 -14.05 -10.10 -8.23
C ALA A 136 -14.02 -8.58 -8.44
N MET A 137 -13.12 -7.87 -7.73
CA MET A 137 -12.91 -6.44 -7.91
C MET A 137 -12.40 -6.10 -9.32
N VAL A 138 -11.37 -6.82 -9.78
CA VAL A 138 -10.80 -6.65 -11.13
C VAL A 138 -11.86 -6.92 -12.21
N ASP A 139 -12.61 -8.01 -12.07
CA ASP A 139 -13.64 -8.41 -13.02
C ASP A 139 -14.83 -7.43 -13.03
N ALA A 140 -15.21 -6.89 -11.87
CA ALA A 140 -16.25 -5.86 -11.78
C ALA A 140 -15.86 -4.60 -12.56
N ALA A 141 -14.64 -4.11 -12.37
CA ALA A 141 -14.12 -2.96 -13.10
C ALA A 141 -14.07 -3.21 -14.62
N LYS A 142 -13.59 -4.39 -15.04
CA LYS A 142 -13.55 -4.79 -16.46
C LYS A 142 -14.95 -4.85 -17.08
N ARG A 143 -15.91 -5.49 -16.40
CA ARG A 143 -17.31 -5.59 -16.89
C ARG A 143 -17.95 -4.21 -17.05
N ALA A 144 -17.67 -3.29 -16.15
CA ALA A 144 -18.19 -1.92 -16.18
C ALA A 144 -17.40 -0.98 -17.11
N SER A 145 -16.30 -1.45 -17.71
CA SER A 145 -15.38 -0.63 -18.53
C SER A 145 -14.83 0.58 -17.77
N VAL A 146 -14.60 0.45 -16.47
CA VAL A 146 -13.95 1.45 -15.62
C VAL A 146 -12.56 0.99 -15.20
N GLN A 147 -11.69 1.92 -14.80
CA GLN A 147 -10.38 1.57 -14.28
C GLN A 147 -10.45 1.29 -12.78
N LEU A 148 -9.80 0.20 -12.34
CA LEU A 148 -9.43 -0.06 -10.96
C LEU A 148 -7.94 0.21 -10.82
N LEU A 149 -7.58 1.31 -10.15
CA LEU A 149 -6.22 1.75 -9.91
C LEU A 149 -5.81 1.32 -8.51
N TYR A 150 -4.67 0.64 -8.42
CA TYR A 150 -4.14 0.11 -7.16
C TYR A 150 -3.18 1.10 -6.52
N GLY A 151 -3.42 1.46 -5.29
CA GLY A 151 -2.70 2.52 -4.56
C GLY A 151 -1.30 2.12 -4.09
N GLU A 152 -0.47 1.55 -4.98
CA GLU A 152 0.95 1.29 -4.72
C GLU A 152 1.79 2.50 -5.06
N ASN A 153 2.09 3.33 -4.05
CA ASN A 153 2.77 4.60 -4.26
C ASN A 153 4.27 4.48 -4.57
N TRP A 154 4.96 3.40 -4.14
CA TRP A 154 6.41 3.27 -4.37
C TRP A 154 6.80 3.35 -5.84
N ILE A 155 5.99 2.80 -6.74
CA ILE A 155 6.27 2.83 -8.18
C ILE A 155 6.22 4.25 -8.77
N TYR A 156 5.63 5.20 -8.06
CA TYR A 156 5.55 6.62 -8.43
C TYR A 156 6.55 7.49 -7.67
N ALA A 157 7.29 6.93 -6.72
CA ALA A 157 8.32 7.67 -5.99
C ALA A 157 9.42 8.17 -6.95
N PRO A 158 9.93 9.39 -6.77
CA PRO A 158 10.94 9.95 -7.67
C PRO A 158 12.18 9.08 -7.86
N ALA A 159 12.66 8.46 -6.77
CA ALA A 159 13.79 7.52 -6.82
C ALA A 159 13.47 6.29 -7.67
N PHE A 160 12.27 5.71 -7.52
CA PHE A 160 11.83 4.56 -8.30
C PHE A 160 11.67 4.91 -9.79
N ARG A 161 11.02 6.02 -10.11
CA ARG A 161 10.87 6.51 -11.50
C ARG A 161 12.22 6.77 -12.18
N ARG A 162 13.19 7.27 -11.42
CA ARG A 162 14.56 7.45 -11.93
C ARG A 162 15.24 6.10 -12.16
N ALA A 163 15.10 5.15 -11.23
CA ALA A 163 15.67 3.82 -11.36
C ALA A 163 15.11 3.09 -12.59
N LEU A 164 13.79 3.11 -12.79
CA LEU A 164 13.16 2.49 -13.96
C LEU A 164 13.76 3.02 -15.28
N ARG A 165 13.87 4.35 -15.44
CA ARG A 165 14.49 4.95 -16.63
C ARG A 165 15.95 4.55 -16.82
N LEU A 166 16.71 4.39 -15.73
CA LEU A 166 18.11 3.95 -15.81
C LEU A 166 18.22 2.48 -16.25
N LEU A 167 17.36 1.60 -15.73
CA LEU A 167 17.27 0.19 -16.15
C LEU A 167 16.89 0.07 -17.63
N GLU A 168 15.90 0.84 -18.07
CA GLU A 168 15.48 0.91 -19.48
C GLU A 168 16.64 1.39 -20.37
N LYS A 169 17.28 2.51 -20.01
CA LYS A 169 18.39 3.09 -20.77
C LYS A 169 19.59 2.16 -20.86
N ALA A 170 19.86 1.40 -19.80
CA ALA A 170 20.95 0.44 -19.74
C ALA A 170 20.63 -0.89 -20.42
N ASP A 171 19.40 -1.10 -20.87
CA ASP A 171 18.84 -2.40 -21.27
C ASP A 171 19.18 -3.51 -20.28
N ALA A 172 19.10 -3.19 -18.99
CA ALA A 172 19.51 -4.06 -17.90
C ALA A 172 18.51 -5.22 -17.70
N VAL A 173 19.04 -6.38 -17.29
CA VAL A 173 18.25 -7.53 -16.80
C VAL A 173 18.37 -7.58 -15.30
N LEU A 174 17.25 -7.53 -14.60
CA LEU A 174 17.21 -7.67 -13.14
C LEU A 174 17.45 -9.13 -12.74
N LEU A 175 18.53 -9.34 -12.00
CA LEU A 175 18.94 -10.66 -11.52
C LEU A 175 18.40 -10.91 -10.12
N GLU A 176 18.52 -9.90 -9.26
CA GLU A 176 18.05 -9.94 -7.87
C GLU A 176 17.52 -8.58 -7.45
N MET A 177 16.48 -8.57 -6.61
CA MET A 177 15.94 -7.40 -5.95
C MET A 177 15.83 -7.66 -4.45
N ARG A 178 16.14 -6.67 -3.61
CA ARG A 178 15.96 -6.74 -2.16
C ARG A 178 15.29 -5.48 -1.68
N GLY A 179 14.20 -5.60 -0.92
CA GLY A 179 13.50 -4.42 -0.42
C GLY A 179 12.70 -4.69 0.83
N GLY A 180 12.48 -3.64 1.58
CA GLY A 180 11.68 -3.73 2.81
C GLY A 180 11.14 -2.39 3.25
N GLU A 181 10.10 -2.48 4.08
CA GLU A 181 9.56 -1.36 4.85
C GLU A 181 9.49 -1.75 6.32
N CYS A 182 10.11 -0.93 7.16
CA CYS A 182 10.24 -1.18 8.58
C CYS A 182 10.07 0.11 9.39
N HIS A 183 9.52 -0.03 10.60
CA HIS A 183 9.42 1.03 11.60
C HIS A 183 9.23 0.44 13.01
N SER A 184 9.02 1.29 14.03
CA SER A 184 8.88 0.86 15.44
C SER A 184 7.51 0.27 15.81
N GLY A 185 6.62 0.09 14.83
CA GLY A 185 5.28 -0.45 15.00
C GLY A 185 4.17 0.57 14.78
N SER A 186 2.98 0.06 14.46
CA SER A 186 1.80 0.89 14.26
C SER A 186 1.26 1.40 15.59
N HIS A 187 0.89 2.69 15.64
CA HIS A 187 0.20 3.28 16.79
C HIS A 187 -1.28 2.84 16.89
N SER A 188 -1.85 2.31 15.81
CA SER A 188 -3.23 1.86 15.79
C SER A 188 -3.38 0.49 16.45
N PRO A 189 -4.22 0.33 17.48
CA PRO A 189 -4.50 -0.98 18.08
C PRO A 189 -5.11 -1.97 17.07
N TYR A 190 -5.80 -1.47 16.03
CA TYR A 190 -6.37 -2.31 14.97
C TYR A 190 -5.32 -3.07 14.16
N SER A 191 -4.09 -2.59 14.10
CA SER A 191 -3.02 -3.24 13.35
C SER A 191 -2.58 -4.60 13.93
N ARG A 192 -3.01 -4.93 15.13
CA ARG A 192 -2.69 -6.17 15.87
C ARG A 192 -3.77 -7.24 15.74
N VAL A 193 -4.86 -6.95 15.05
CA VAL A 193 -6.01 -7.84 14.91
C VAL A 193 -6.15 -8.27 13.46
N TRP A 194 -6.07 -9.57 13.21
CA TRP A 194 -6.12 -10.13 11.84
C TRP A 194 -7.37 -9.67 11.06
N ARG A 195 -8.53 -9.73 11.68
CA ARG A 195 -9.82 -9.30 11.10
C ARG A 195 -9.78 -7.87 10.54
N HIS A 196 -8.92 -7.01 11.04
CA HIS A 196 -8.85 -5.61 10.63
C HIS A 196 -7.82 -5.36 9.54
N THR A 197 -6.74 -6.14 9.50
CA THR A 197 -5.59 -5.91 8.62
C THR A 197 -5.37 -7.02 7.58
N GLY A 198 -5.88 -8.23 7.85
CA GLY A 198 -5.66 -9.40 7.00
C GLY A 198 -4.30 -10.04 7.18
N GLY A 199 -3.57 -9.69 8.25
CA GLY A 199 -2.24 -10.15 8.61
C GLY A 199 -1.40 -9.05 9.24
N GLY A 200 -0.15 -9.35 9.57
CA GLY A 200 0.77 -8.45 10.24
C GLY A 200 1.70 -7.65 9.32
N ALA A 201 2.97 -7.60 9.68
CA ALA A 201 3.99 -6.82 8.97
C ALA A 201 4.16 -7.25 7.50
N LEU A 202 4.00 -8.54 7.22
CA LEU A 202 4.14 -9.06 5.85
C LEU A 202 3.12 -8.42 4.89
N ILE A 203 1.84 -8.38 5.25
CA ILE A 203 0.82 -7.77 4.36
C ILE A 203 0.73 -6.24 4.52
N ARG A 204 1.03 -5.70 5.71
CA ARG A 204 0.91 -4.25 5.94
C ARG A 204 2.10 -3.47 5.37
N LEU A 205 3.30 -3.98 5.49
CA LEU A 205 4.56 -3.31 5.14
C LEU A 205 5.21 -3.92 3.90
N ALA A 206 5.41 -5.26 3.85
CA ALA A 206 6.03 -5.87 2.69
C ALA A 206 5.19 -5.82 1.40
N ALA A 207 3.91 -5.41 1.48
CA ALA A 207 3.10 -5.17 0.28
C ALA A 207 3.74 -4.16 -0.68
N HIS A 208 4.38 -3.11 -0.17
CA HIS A 208 5.06 -2.11 -0.97
C HIS A 208 6.26 -2.66 -1.75
N PRO A 209 7.29 -3.25 -1.10
CA PRO A 209 8.38 -3.84 -1.86
C PRO A 209 7.93 -4.96 -2.80
N VAL A 210 6.96 -5.81 -2.41
CA VAL A 210 6.40 -6.83 -3.30
C VAL A 210 5.76 -6.18 -4.53
N GLY A 211 4.90 -5.18 -4.36
CA GLY A 211 4.27 -4.46 -5.47
C GLY A 211 5.28 -3.81 -6.42
N ALA A 212 6.30 -3.16 -5.86
CA ALA A 212 7.38 -2.55 -6.63
C ALA A 212 8.19 -3.58 -7.45
N MET A 213 8.55 -4.72 -6.85
CA MET A 213 9.30 -5.79 -7.49
C MET A 213 8.50 -6.49 -8.59
N LEU A 214 7.22 -6.76 -8.36
CA LEU A 214 6.31 -7.32 -9.36
C LEU A 214 6.14 -6.37 -10.55
N HIS A 215 5.96 -5.08 -10.29
CA HIS A 215 5.88 -4.07 -11.32
C HIS A 215 7.17 -4.03 -12.16
N LEU A 216 8.36 -3.98 -11.55
CA LEU A 216 9.65 -3.99 -12.26
C LEU A 216 9.79 -5.21 -13.18
N LYS A 217 9.46 -6.40 -12.71
CA LYS A 217 9.55 -7.65 -13.50
C LYS A 217 8.50 -7.70 -14.61
N ARG A 218 7.29 -7.19 -14.35
CA ARG A 218 6.25 -7.03 -15.37
C ARG A 218 6.74 -6.15 -16.52
N GLU A 219 7.25 -4.95 -16.19
CA GLU A 219 7.72 -3.98 -17.20
C GLU A 219 8.96 -4.47 -17.94
N GLU A 220 9.92 -5.07 -17.25
CA GLU A 220 11.08 -5.70 -17.89
C GLU A 220 10.65 -6.76 -18.90
N GLY A 221 9.76 -7.67 -18.51
CA GLY A 221 9.28 -8.73 -19.39
C GLY A 221 8.54 -8.21 -20.60
N LEU A 222 7.62 -7.26 -20.41
CA LEU A 222 6.88 -6.62 -21.50
C LEU A 222 7.83 -5.92 -22.49
N ARG A 223 8.80 -5.18 -22.00
CA ARG A 223 9.80 -4.48 -22.83
C ARG A 223 10.68 -5.44 -23.62
N ARG A 224 11.15 -6.53 -23.00
CA ARG A 224 12.15 -7.43 -23.59
C ARG A 224 11.56 -8.54 -24.45
N SER A 225 10.38 -9.05 -24.10
CA SER A 225 9.79 -10.23 -24.75
C SER A 225 8.33 -10.05 -25.15
N GLY A 226 7.73 -8.90 -24.86
CA GLY A 226 6.29 -8.66 -25.08
C GLY A 226 5.39 -9.43 -24.10
N LYS A 227 5.95 -10.11 -23.10
CA LYS A 227 5.21 -10.85 -22.08
C LYS A 227 5.72 -10.48 -20.68
N PRO A 228 4.83 -10.31 -19.68
CA PRO A 228 5.27 -10.03 -18.33
C PRO A 228 6.03 -11.23 -17.74
N VAL A 229 7.10 -10.96 -17.00
CA VAL A 229 7.73 -11.95 -16.12
C VAL A 229 6.87 -12.09 -14.87
N ARG A 230 6.59 -13.32 -14.44
CA ARG A 230 5.65 -13.65 -13.37
C ARG A 230 6.34 -14.35 -12.19
N PRO A 231 5.82 -14.20 -10.96
CA PRO A 231 6.26 -15.05 -9.85
C PRO A 231 5.91 -16.52 -10.15
N ALA A 232 6.90 -17.40 -9.98
CA ALA A 232 6.75 -18.86 -10.15
C ALA A 232 6.58 -19.56 -8.80
N TRP A 233 7.21 -19.06 -7.75
CA TRP A 233 7.11 -19.63 -6.41
C TRP A 233 7.48 -18.60 -5.33
N VAL A 234 7.09 -18.88 -4.07
CA VAL A 234 7.48 -18.11 -2.88
C VAL A 234 7.89 -19.05 -1.74
N SER A 235 8.90 -18.62 -0.95
CA SER A 235 9.21 -19.15 0.37
C SER A 235 9.17 -17.99 1.37
N ALA A 236 8.71 -18.22 2.58
CA ALA A 236 8.56 -17.14 3.55
C ALA A 236 8.73 -17.63 4.99
N GLU A 237 9.01 -16.69 5.87
CA GLU A 237 9.02 -16.86 7.32
C GLU A 237 8.31 -15.65 7.96
N THR A 238 7.57 -15.91 9.04
CA THR A 238 6.87 -14.88 9.83
C THR A 238 7.09 -15.11 11.30
N ALA A 239 7.26 -14.03 12.09
CA ALA A 239 7.51 -14.13 13.52
C ALA A 239 6.95 -12.93 14.31
N ASP A 240 6.67 -13.14 15.59
CA ASP A 240 6.52 -12.05 16.55
C ASP A 240 7.84 -11.88 17.33
N LEU A 241 8.67 -10.93 16.89
CA LEU A 241 9.95 -10.63 17.51
C LEU A 241 9.80 -9.90 18.86
N SER A 242 8.62 -9.40 19.19
CA SER A 242 8.36 -8.84 20.51
C SER A 242 8.21 -9.92 21.60
N ALA A 243 8.05 -11.18 21.18
CA ALA A 243 7.94 -12.35 22.07
C ALA A 243 9.27 -13.09 22.26
N VAL A 244 10.40 -12.53 21.83
CA VAL A 244 11.74 -13.13 22.00
C VAL A 244 12.03 -13.32 23.50
N ALA A 245 12.48 -14.53 23.88
CA ALA A 245 12.77 -14.86 25.26
C ALA A 245 13.86 -13.98 25.88
N GLY A 246 13.70 -13.62 27.17
CA GLY A 246 14.63 -12.79 27.91
C GLY A 246 14.35 -11.30 27.90
N ILE A 247 13.36 -10.84 27.12
CA ILE A 247 12.91 -9.44 27.19
C ILE A 247 12.02 -9.26 28.42
N ALA A 248 12.44 -8.41 29.37
CA ALA A 248 11.66 -8.09 30.54
C ALA A 248 10.48 -7.16 30.20
N ALA A 249 9.39 -7.26 30.96
CA ALA A 249 8.24 -6.38 30.81
C ALA A 249 8.67 -4.91 30.96
N GLY A 250 8.34 -4.08 29.97
CA GLY A 250 8.68 -2.64 29.96
C GLY A 250 10.05 -2.28 29.33
N GLU A 251 10.85 -3.24 28.90
CA GLU A 251 12.10 -2.99 28.20
C GLU A 251 11.91 -2.72 26.70
N LEU A 252 10.81 -3.22 26.11
CA LEU A 252 10.49 -2.97 24.71
C LEU A 252 10.21 -1.49 24.45
N ARG A 253 10.88 -0.92 23.46
CA ARG A 253 10.64 0.41 22.92
C ARG A 253 9.90 0.38 21.58
N ILE A 254 9.72 -0.81 21.01
CA ILE A 254 8.87 -1.08 19.85
C ILE A 254 7.47 -1.47 20.29
N ALA A 255 6.50 -1.42 19.39
CA ALA A 255 5.15 -1.88 19.67
C ALA A 255 5.14 -3.39 19.96
N GLY A 256 4.47 -3.81 21.02
CA GLY A 256 4.28 -5.21 21.40
C GLY A 256 2.82 -5.63 21.39
N GLY A 257 2.54 -6.89 21.80
CA GLY A 257 1.18 -7.43 21.91
C GLY A 257 0.56 -7.80 20.58
N TRP A 258 1.34 -8.40 19.71
CA TRP A 258 0.94 -8.78 18.34
C TRP A 258 0.11 -10.09 18.27
N GLY A 259 0.13 -10.93 19.25
CA GLY A 259 -0.60 -12.20 19.45
C GLY A 259 -1.31 -12.90 18.29
N GLU A 260 -2.09 -12.17 17.50
CA GLU A 260 -2.81 -12.71 16.35
C GLU A 260 -2.07 -12.55 15.03
N VAL A 261 -1.15 -11.59 14.94
CA VAL A 261 -0.42 -11.25 13.71
C VAL A 261 1.07 -11.13 13.98
N GLU A 262 1.88 -11.36 12.98
CA GLU A 262 3.33 -11.19 13.05
C GLU A 262 3.73 -9.71 13.01
N ASN A 263 4.84 -9.38 13.66
CA ASN A 263 5.48 -8.07 13.56
C ASN A 263 6.75 -8.07 12.70
N TRP A 264 7.09 -9.23 12.15
CA TRP A 264 8.17 -9.43 11.20
C TRP A 264 7.80 -10.51 10.19
N GLY A 265 8.08 -10.25 8.91
CA GLY A 265 7.92 -11.24 7.85
C GLY A 265 8.90 -11.02 6.72
N CYS A 266 9.40 -12.10 6.14
CA CYS A 266 10.30 -12.10 4.99
C CYS A 266 9.84 -13.11 3.96
N ALA A 267 9.85 -12.72 2.68
CA ALA A 267 9.50 -13.57 1.55
C ALA A 267 10.61 -13.58 0.50
N VAL A 268 10.95 -14.76 0.01
CA VAL A 268 11.81 -14.97 -1.16
C VAL A 268 10.93 -15.37 -2.33
N ILE A 269 10.91 -14.57 -3.39
CA ILE A 269 10.09 -14.78 -4.58
C ILE A 269 11.00 -15.23 -5.72
N GLY A 270 10.69 -16.35 -6.35
CA GLY A 270 11.32 -16.78 -7.60
C GLY A 270 10.43 -16.47 -8.78
N PHE A 271 11.02 -15.88 -9.82
CA PHE A 271 10.33 -15.56 -11.07
C PHE A 271 10.55 -16.64 -12.12
N ASP A 272 9.68 -16.70 -13.13
CA ASP A 272 9.69 -17.68 -14.23
C ASP A 272 10.90 -17.52 -15.18
N ASP A 273 11.52 -16.31 -15.19
CA ASP A 273 12.77 -16.05 -15.91
C ASP A 273 14.04 -16.46 -15.13
N GLY A 274 13.88 -17.00 -13.92
CA GLY A 274 14.98 -17.42 -13.06
C GLY A 274 15.51 -16.34 -12.11
N SER A 275 15.08 -15.09 -12.18
CA SER A 275 15.46 -14.03 -11.25
C SER A 275 14.83 -14.19 -9.86
N ARG A 276 15.32 -13.45 -8.87
CA ARG A 276 14.89 -13.55 -7.47
C ARG A 276 14.55 -12.20 -6.87
N ALA A 277 13.65 -12.21 -5.89
CA ALA A 277 13.42 -11.07 -5.02
C ALA A 277 13.35 -11.49 -3.56
N VAL A 278 13.78 -10.60 -2.67
CA VAL A 278 13.63 -10.74 -1.22
C VAL A 278 12.90 -9.51 -0.71
N ALA A 279 11.73 -9.72 -0.15
CA ALA A 279 10.90 -8.67 0.42
C ALA A 279 10.68 -8.91 1.91
N TRP A 280 10.77 -7.86 2.73
CA TRP A 280 10.47 -7.97 4.16
C TRP A 280 9.65 -6.77 4.66
N GLY A 281 8.96 -7.02 5.77
CA GLY A 281 8.26 -6.00 6.54
C GLY A 281 8.51 -6.20 8.03
N GLY A 282 8.63 -5.10 8.78
CA GLY A 282 8.92 -5.23 10.21
C GLY A 282 8.48 -4.04 11.06
N ASP A 283 7.82 -4.36 12.18
CA ASP A 283 7.42 -3.39 13.21
C ASP A 283 8.41 -3.36 14.40
N HIS A 284 9.70 -3.55 14.13
CA HIS A 284 10.73 -3.74 15.17
C HIS A 284 11.96 -2.81 15.00
N VAL A 285 11.90 -1.87 14.07
CA VAL A 285 13.01 -0.95 13.78
C VAL A 285 12.76 0.39 14.45
N LEU A 286 13.71 0.81 15.29
CA LEU A 286 13.70 2.13 15.94
C LEU A 286 14.41 3.16 15.08
N GLY A 287 14.08 4.45 15.25
CA GLY A 287 14.78 5.55 14.58
C GLY A 287 14.09 6.07 13.31
N GLY A 288 12.81 5.81 13.18
CA GLY A 288 11.99 6.29 12.06
C GLY A 288 11.50 5.18 11.14
N MET A 289 11.09 5.55 9.95
CA MET A 289 10.67 4.64 8.90
C MET A 289 11.85 4.36 7.96
N GLU A 290 12.06 3.10 7.63
CA GLU A 290 12.99 2.66 6.59
C GLU A 290 12.19 2.04 5.45
N SER A 291 12.33 2.60 4.25
CA SER A 291 11.72 2.10 3.03
C SER A 291 12.77 2.06 1.92
N GLY A 292 13.20 0.89 1.54
CA GLY A 292 14.34 0.74 0.63
C GLY A 292 14.19 -0.38 -0.39
N LEU A 293 14.90 -0.20 -1.51
CA LEU A 293 14.95 -1.17 -2.60
C LEU A 293 16.34 -1.20 -3.24
N ASP A 294 17.05 -2.33 -3.14
CA ASP A 294 18.30 -2.61 -3.85
C ASP A 294 18.00 -3.44 -5.11
N LEU A 295 18.49 -3.00 -6.25
CA LEU A 295 18.33 -3.63 -7.56
C LEU A 295 19.69 -4.06 -8.09
N PHE A 296 19.86 -5.36 -8.31
CA PHE A 296 21.07 -5.97 -8.85
C PHE A 296 20.76 -6.43 -10.27
N ALA A 297 21.32 -5.75 -11.23
CA ALA A 297 21.09 -6.02 -12.65
C ALA A 297 22.36 -6.54 -13.34
N SER A 298 22.21 -7.00 -14.57
CA SER A 298 23.28 -7.61 -15.37
C SER A 298 24.47 -6.66 -15.63
N ASN A 299 24.23 -5.34 -15.60
CA ASN A 299 25.23 -4.33 -15.97
C ASN A 299 25.19 -3.08 -15.08
N CYS A 300 24.35 -3.04 -14.05
CA CYS A 300 24.31 -1.95 -13.08
C CYS A 300 23.74 -2.42 -11.73
N ARG A 301 23.93 -1.59 -10.71
CA ARG A 301 23.31 -1.72 -9.40
C ARG A 301 22.69 -0.39 -9.01
N LEU A 302 21.48 -0.43 -8.49
CA LEU A 302 20.80 0.75 -7.99
C LEU A 302 20.36 0.52 -6.54
N ARG A 303 20.50 1.54 -5.72
CA ARG A 303 19.99 1.54 -4.34
C ARG A 303 19.03 2.71 -4.17
N LEU A 304 17.80 2.42 -3.81
CA LEU A 304 16.73 3.38 -3.60
C LEU A 304 16.45 3.52 -2.12
N ASN A 305 16.42 4.76 -1.63
CA ASN A 305 15.86 5.12 -0.35
C ASN A 305 14.55 5.87 -0.62
N LEU A 306 13.41 5.26 -0.25
CA LEU A 306 12.07 5.79 -0.51
C LEU A 306 11.50 6.57 0.69
N SER A 307 12.20 6.49 1.83
CA SER A 307 11.98 7.31 3.03
C SER A 307 13.31 7.93 3.42
N PRO A 308 13.82 8.92 2.65
CA PRO A 308 15.19 9.42 2.79
C PRO A 308 15.38 10.19 4.10
N ASN A 309 15.87 9.50 5.12
CA ASN A 309 16.11 10.05 6.46
C ASN A 309 17.37 10.91 6.57
N ASP A 310 18.12 11.06 5.48
CA ASP A 310 19.43 11.71 5.46
C ASP A 310 19.52 12.94 4.54
N MET A 311 18.41 13.35 3.91
CA MET A 311 18.38 14.54 3.05
C MET A 311 18.60 15.83 3.83
N LEU A 312 18.14 15.91 5.08
CA LEU A 312 18.29 17.03 5.98
C LEU A 312 18.55 16.53 7.39
N ARG A 313 19.56 17.07 8.05
CA ARG A 313 19.80 16.87 9.47
C ARG A 313 19.68 18.18 10.21
N ALA A 314 18.96 18.18 11.30
CA ALA A 314 18.79 19.35 12.16
C ALA A 314 19.15 18.99 13.61
N TYR A 315 19.74 19.95 14.32
CA TYR A 315 19.94 19.83 15.75
C TYR A 315 19.12 20.88 16.48
N THR A 316 18.34 20.43 17.45
CA THR A 316 17.62 21.32 18.36
C THR A 316 17.80 20.86 19.80
N PRO A 317 17.93 21.78 20.78
CA PRO A 317 18.12 21.40 22.17
C PRO A 317 16.92 20.67 22.78
N ASP A 318 15.71 21.04 22.40
CA ASP A 318 14.45 20.61 23.03
C ASP A 318 13.34 20.27 22.05
N GLY A 319 13.56 20.41 20.75
CA GLY A 319 12.57 20.12 19.72
C GLY A 319 11.56 21.23 19.43
N SER A 320 11.54 22.34 20.17
CA SER A 320 10.56 23.43 20.00
C SER A 320 10.57 24.09 18.62
N VAL A 321 11.68 23.98 17.89
CA VAL A 321 11.80 24.46 16.50
C VAL A 321 10.82 23.74 15.56
N PHE A 322 10.36 22.55 15.93
CA PHE A 322 9.43 21.74 15.14
C PHE A 322 7.98 21.83 15.61
N ASP A 323 7.67 22.72 16.56
CA ASP A 323 6.28 22.99 16.93
C ASP A 323 5.50 23.40 15.69
N ASP A 324 4.37 22.73 15.43
CA ASP A 324 3.54 22.90 14.23
C ASP A 324 4.21 22.50 12.88
N VAL A 325 5.40 21.90 12.91
CA VAL A 325 6.08 21.36 11.73
C VAL A 325 6.11 19.85 11.77
N TYR A 326 5.55 19.19 10.75
CA TYR A 326 5.65 17.75 10.62
C TYR A 326 7.09 17.35 10.27
N ILE A 327 7.72 16.51 11.09
CA ILE A 327 9.10 16.09 10.90
C ILE A 327 9.17 14.82 10.04
N MET A 328 8.59 13.75 10.51
CA MET A 328 8.47 12.45 9.84
C MET A 328 7.69 11.49 10.74
N GLU A 329 6.97 10.55 10.13
CA GLU A 329 6.29 9.50 10.89
C GLU A 329 7.30 8.65 11.69
N LYS A 330 6.93 8.25 12.92
CA LYS A 330 7.73 7.41 13.81
C LYS A 330 9.03 8.02 14.38
N ILE A 331 9.19 9.33 14.29
CA ILE A 331 10.20 10.07 15.08
C ILE A 331 9.54 10.54 16.39
N ASP A 332 10.01 10.01 17.51
CA ASP A 332 9.38 10.24 18.83
C ASP A 332 9.82 11.56 19.48
N SER A 333 10.91 12.16 19.05
CA SER A 333 11.46 13.39 19.64
C SER A 333 12.18 14.23 18.59
N GLY A 334 11.92 15.54 18.60
CA GLY A 334 12.68 16.51 17.84
C GLY A 334 13.95 17.02 18.54
N ALA A 335 14.18 16.66 19.81
CA ALA A 335 15.35 17.09 20.58
C ALA A 335 16.62 16.33 20.15
N GLY A 336 17.75 17.05 20.14
CA GLY A 336 19.03 16.53 19.66
C GLY A 336 19.13 16.55 18.14
N TRP A 337 19.94 15.63 17.59
CA TRP A 337 20.00 15.43 16.15
C TRP A 337 18.79 14.68 15.64
N THR A 338 18.09 15.25 14.68
CA THR A 338 16.97 14.62 13.98
C THR A 338 17.11 14.79 12.47
N THR A 339 16.33 14.02 11.71
CA THR A 339 16.31 14.01 10.24
C THR A 339 14.92 14.38 9.74
N PRO A 340 14.56 15.68 9.74
CA PRO A 340 13.26 16.13 9.26
C PRO A 340 13.15 15.93 7.76
N MET A 341 12.29 15.00 7.34
CA MET A 341 12.08 14.70 5.93
C MET A 341 11.36 15.86 5.24
N PRO A 342 11.90 16.42 4.15
CA PRO A 342 11.40 17.68 3.61
C PRO A 342 10.02 17.56 2.93
N ASP A 343 9.67 16.42 2.34
CA ASP A 343 8.40 16.20 1.63
C ASP A 343 8.09 14.73 1.50
N GLU A 344 7.46 14.16 2.51
CA GLU A 344 7.12 12.73 2.53
C GLU A 344 6.08 12.35 1.47
N ASP A 345 5.09 13.20 1.23
CA ASP A 345 4.03 12.94 0.25
C ASP A 345 4.61 12.84 -1.18
N TRP A 346 5.68 13.58 -1.49
CA TRP A 346 6.38 13.51 -2.77
C TRP A 346 7.41 12.39 -2.81
N THR A 347 8.30 12.29 -1.81
CA THR A 347 9.41 11.32 -1.80
C THR A 347 8.92 9.87 -1.75
N SER A 348 7.84 9.60 -1.02
CA SER A 348 7.20 8.28 -0.96
C SER A 348 6.36 7.94 -2.20
N GLY A 349 6.12 8.90 -3.09
CA GLY A 349 5.38 8.72 -4.34
C GLY A 349 3.87 8.94 -4.24
N GLN A 350 3.33 9.36 -3.09
CA GLN A 350 1.88 9.60 -2.95
C GLN A 350 1.38 10.69 -3.91
N LEU A 351 2.09 11.80 -4.01
CA LEU A 351 1.77 12.87 -4.95
C LEU A 351 1.92 12.41 -6.40
N GLY A 352 3.04 11.75 -6.73
CA GLY A 352 3.29 11.24 -8.08
C GLY A 352 2.24 10.24 -8.53
N MET A 353 1.73 9.41 -7.61
CA MET A 353 0.64 8.48 -7.88
C MET A 353 -0.68 9.21 -8.21
N CYS A 354 -1.07 10.21 -7.42
CA CYS A 354 -2.27 11.01 -7.72
C CYS A 354 -2.17 11.71 -9.07
N GLN A 355 -0.99 12.26 -9.42
CA GLN A 355 -0.73 12.89 -10.72
C GLN A 355 -0.86 11.88 -11.87
N ALA A 356 -0.25 10.69 -11.73
CA ALA A 356 -0.32 9.65 -12.74
C ALA A 356 -1.75 9.12 -12.91
N PHE A 357 -2.46 8.88 -11.83
CA PHE A 357 -3.85 8.40 -11.87
C PHE A 357 -4.77 9.43 -12.55
N ALA A 358 -4.61 10.72 -12.24
CA ALA A 358 -5.36 11.77 -12.92
C ALA A 358 -5.09 11.78 -14.43
N ALA A 359 -3.82 11.69 -14.85
CA ALA A 359 -3.44 11.63 -16.26
C ALA A 359 -4.02 10.38 -16.94
N ASN A 360 -3.84 9.19 -16.33
CA ASN A 360 -4.36 7.94 -16.90
C ASN A 360 -5.88 7.99 -17.12
N LEU A 361 -6.63 8.51 -16.14
CA LEU A 361 -8.11 8.58 -16.23
C LEU A 361 -8.56 9.60 -17.27
N LEU A 362 -7.92 10.76 -17.36
CA LEU A 362 -8.26 11.79 -18.33
C LEU A 362 -7.89 11.40 -19.76
N ASP A 363 -6.76 10.72 -19.95
CA ASP A 363 -6.27 10.32 -21.26
C ASP A 363 -6.86 8.96 -21.72
N GLY A 364 -7.61 8.27 -20.87
CA GLY A 364 -8.18 6.93 -21.14
C GLY A 364 -7.11 5.85 -21.28
N VAL A 365 -5.93 6.04 -20.67
CA VAL A 365 -4.81 5.11 -20.70
C VAL A 365 -4.81 4.26 -19.44
N ALA A 366 -4.53 2.96 -19.56
CA ALA A 366 -4.44 2.06 -18.41
C ALA A 366 -3.35 2.52 -17.42
N GLY A 367 -3.66 2.47 -16.13
CA GLY A 367 -2.70 2.79 -15.08
C GLY A 367 -1.62 1.73 -14.95
N GLU A 368 -0.38 2.15 -14.67
CA GLU A 368 0.75 1.24 -14.40
C GLU A 368 0.51 0.41 -13.13
N SER A 369 -0.10 1.01 -12.11
CA SER A 369 -0.58 0.33 -10.90
C SER A 369 -2.07 0.04 -11.04
N ASP A 370 -2.40 -1.03 -11.75
CA ASP A 370 -3.76 -1.47 -12.01
C ASP A 370 -4.25 -2.53 -11.01
N GLY A 371 -5.52 -2.91 -11.12
CA GLY A 371 -6.10 -3.97 -10.29
C GLY A 371 -5.43 -5.33 -10.46
N GLU A 372 -4.83 -5.62 -11.63
CA GLU A 372 -4.08 -6.87 -11.87
C GLU A 372 -2.79 -6.91 -11.04
N LEU A 373 -2.07 -5.79 -10.94
CA LEU A 373 -0.91 -5.69 -10.04
C LEU A 373 -1.34 -5.92 -8.58
N GLY A 374 -2.45 -5.29 -8.16
CA GLY A 374 -2.99 -5.48 -6.82
C GLY A 374 -3.38 -6.94 -6.53
N LEU A 375 -4.01 -7.63 -7.48
CA LEU A 375 -4.33 -9.06 -7.40
C LEU A 375 -3.07 -9.91 -7.27
N GLU A 376 -2.03 -9.63 -8.06
CA GLU A 376 -0.77 -10.39 -8.01
C GLU A 376 -0.05 -10.19 -6.68
N VAL A 377 -0.07 -8.97 -6.11
CA VAL A 377 0.45 -8.67 -4.76
C VAL A 377 -0.29 -9.49 -3.70
N VAL A 378 -1.62 -9.53 -3.74
CA VAL A 378 -2.43 -10.32 -2.80
C VAL A 378 -2.08 -11.81 -2.88
N ARG A 379 -1.95 -12.36 -4.09
CA ARG A 379 -1.54 -13.75 -4.31
C ARG A 379 -0.19 -14.06 -3.69
N VAL A 380 0.82 -13.24 -3.98
CA VAL A 380 2.19 -13.45 -3.46
C VAL A 380 2.22 -13.38 -1.95
N LEU A 381 1.55 -12.40 -1.34
CA LEU A 381 1.55 -12.25 0.11
C LEU A 381 0.82 -13.39 0.84
N TYR A 382 -0.35 -13.82 0.35
CA TYR A 382 -1.05 -14.95 0.97
C TYR A 382 -0.39 -16.30 0.66
N ALA A 383 0.22 -16.48 -0.52
CA ALA A 383 1.07 -17.62 -0.80
C ALA A 383 2.30 -17.66 0.13
N ALA A 384 2.85 -16.51 0.50
CA ALA A 384 3.92 -16.40 1.50
C ALA A 384 3.46 -16.86 2.89
N TYR A 385 2.25 -16.49 3.33
CA TYR A 385 1.67 -17.04 4.57
C TYR A 385 1.48 -18.56 4.52
N VAL A 386 1.04 -19.10 3.37
CA VAL A 386 0.95 -20.57 3.18
C VAL A 386 2.33 -21.20 3.28
N ALA A 387 3.33 -20.66 2.57
CA ALA A 387 4.70 -21.17 2.57
C ALA A 387 5.31 -21.17 3.99
N SER A 388 5.09 -20.08 4.76
CA SER A 388 5.54 -19.98 6.16
C SER A 388 4.85 -21.02 7.04
N ALA A 389 3.54 -21.20 6.95
CA ALA A 389 2.76 -22.14 7.75
C ALA A 389 3.10 -23.61 7.44
N GLU A 390 3.36 -23.93 6.18
CA GLU A 390 3.70 -25.30 5.73
C GLU A 390 5.20 -25.61 5.82
N GLY A 391 6.05 -24.62 6.09
CA GLY A 391 7.51 -24.77 6.18
C GLY A 391 8.14 -25.23 4.86
N ARG A 392 7.53 -24.90 3.72
CA ARG A 392 7.99 -25.28 2.39
C ARG A 392 7.79 -24.16 1.36
N ARG A 393 8.44 -24.33 0.22
CA ARG A 393 8.16 -23.48 -0.94
C ARG A 393 6.75 -23.73 -1.47
N PHE A 394 6.03 -22.65 -1.78
CA PHE A 394 4.73 -22.68 -2.46
C PHE A 394 4.92 -22.32 -3.94
N GLY A 395 4.49 -23.18 -4.85
CA GLY A 395 4.48 -22.94 -6.29
C GLY A 395 3.15 -22.34 -6.73
N PHE A 396 3.20 -21.35 -7.63
CA PHE A 396 1.97 -20.69 -8.10
C PHE A 396 1.15 -21.58 -9.05
N GLU A 397 1.68 -22.71 -9.49
CA GLU A 397 0.93 -23.78 -10.15
C GLU A 397 -0.03 -24.54 -9.22
N GLU A 398 0.05 -24.31 -7.90
CA GLU A 398 -0.86 -24.89 -6.91
C GLU A 398 -2.18 -24.10 -6.75
N LEU A 399 -2.30 -22.91 -7.41
CA LEU A 399 -3.48 -22.04 -7.36
C LEU A 399 -4.64 -22.53 -8.29
#